data_ee07ecb3bd1da84495ac6d0f1fc5311c
#
_entry.id   ee07ecb3bd1da84495ac6d0f1fc5311c
#
_cell.length_a   1.000
_cell.length_b   1.000
_cell.length_c   1.000
_cell.angle_alpha   90.00
_cell.angle_beta   90.00
_cell.angle_gamma   90.00
#
_symmetry.space_group_name_H-M   'P 1'
#
loop_
_entity.id
_entity.type
_entity.pdbx_description
1 polymer ?
#
loop_
_entity_poly.entity_id
_entity_poly.type
_entity_poly.pdbx_seq_one_letter_code
_entity_poly.pdbx_strand_id
1 'polypeptide(L)'
;MKSLGLVLTIALSLAAFAVCAQDTASTDLKPSLSASQTVTATARVQAINHETREVTLLLENGELYTSQVGDEVRNLGQVSVGDVVYAHYTESVSIRVVESDGAEPEAYVEEELARSGDGRMPGVAATESAVTTAIVEEIDLDNNT
;
A
#
# COMPACT_ATOMS: atom_id res chain seq x y z
N MET A 1 -23.40 35.10 51.93
CA MET A 1 -24.59 35.89 51.73
C MET A 1 -24.33 36.87 50.61
N LYS A 2 -25.07 36.88 49.59
CA LYS A 2 -25.05 37.60 48.30
C LYS A 2 -24.05 37.04 47.27
N SER A 3 -24.58 36.09 46.54
CA SER A 3 -24.06 35.65 45.27
C SER A 3 -24.22 36.74 44.20
N LEU A 4 -23.10 37.21 43.68
CA LEU A 4 -23.12 38.12 42.54
C LEU A 4 -22.99 37.29 41.27
N GLY A 5 -24.14 37.11 40.63
CA GLY A 5 -24.18 36.42 39.32
C GLY A 5 -23.61 37.31 38.23
N LEU A 6 -22.53 36.88 37.66
CA LEU A 6 -21.94 37.48 36.44
C LEU A 6 -22.66 36.91 35.20
N VAL A 7 -23.55 37.67 34.66
CA VAL A 7 -24.21 37.36 33.36
C VAL A 7 -23.24 37.77 32.25
N LEU A 8 -22.57 36.79 31.64
CA LEU A 8 -21.74 37.01 30.49
C LEU A 8 -22.60 36.93 29.21
N THR A 9 -22.97 38.09 28.71
CA THR A 9 -23.64 38.20 27.40
C THR A 9 -22.62 38.04 26.31
N ILE A 10 -22.66 36.85 25.66
CA ILE A 10 -21.86 36.60 24.46
C ILE A 10 -22.61 37.23 23.28
N ALA A 11 -22.08 38.36 22.80
CA ALA A 11 -22.52 38.96 21.55
C ALA A 11 -22.06 38.08 20.38
N LEU A 12 -23.00 37.39 19.78
CA LEU A 12 -22.79 36.60 18.56
C LEU A 12 -22.64 37.57 17.36
N SER A 13 -21.42 37.94 17.02
CA SER A 13 -21.14 38.70 15.80
C SER A 13 -21.27 37.75 14.60
N LEU A 14 -22.33 37.98 13.84
CA LEU A 14 -22.56 37.33 12.56
C LEU A 14 -21.53 37.88 11.56
N ALA A 15 -20.40 37.20 11.43
CA ALA A 15 -19.48 37.47 10.33
C ALA A 15 -20.11 36.88 9.06
N ALA A 16 -20.55 37.74 8.17
CA ALA A 16 -20.97 37.37 6.84
C ALA A 16 -19.73 36.88 6.07
N PHE A 17 -19.57 35.55 5.98
CA PHE A 17 -18.63 34.99 5.03
C PHE A 17 -19.16 35.26 3.62
N ALA A 18 -18.53 36.18 2.92
CA ALA A 18 -18.66 36.29 1.48
C ALA A 18 -18.12 34.98 0.89
N VAL A 19 -19.03 34.10 0.48
CA VAL A 19 -18.70 32.95 -0.37
C VAL A 19 -18.28 33.55 -1.71
N CYS A 20 -16.97 33.72 -1.89
CA CYS A 20 -16.42 33.80 -3.24
C CYS A 20 -16.72 32.45 -3.88
N ALA A 21 -17.70 32.43 -4.78
CA ALA A 21 -17.83 31.38 -5.76
C ALA A 21 -16.55 31.41 -6.59
N GLN A 22 -15.57 30.60 -6.19
CA GLN A 22 -14.50 30.22 -7.10
C GLN A 22 -15.17 29.35 -8.14
N ASP A 23 -15.24 29.86 -9.35
CA ASP A 23 -15.39 29.05 -10.55
C ASP A 23 -14.25 28.03 -10.52
N THR A 24 -14.48 26.90 -9.89
CA THR A 24 -13.69 25.70 -10.13
C THR A 24 -13.99 25.33 -11.57
N ALA A 25 -13.09 25.71 -12.47
CA ALA A 25 -13.01 25.09 -13.77
C ALA A 25 -13.13 23.60 -13.53
N SER A 26 -14.22 23.01 -13.97
CA SER A 26 -14.41 21.56 -13.98
C SER A 26 -13.33 21.01 -14.89
N THR A 27 -12.18 20.71 -14.30
CA THR A 27 -11.27 19.77 -14.95
C THR A 27 -12.08 18.50 -15.04
N ASP A 28 -12.36 18.07 -16.24
CA ASP A 28 -13.12 16.86 -16.57
C ASP A 28 -12.30 15.64 -16.07
N LEU A 29 -12.28 15.49 -14.75
CA LEU A 29 -11.55 14.41 -14.09
C LEU A 29 -12.40 13.15 -14.24
N LYS A 30 -11.99 12.30 -15.16
CA LYS A 30 -12.63 10.99 -15.31
C LYS A 30 -12.55 10.20 -14.02
N PRO A 31 -13.56 9.37 -13.71
CA PRO A 31 -13.60 8.60 -12.48
C PRO A 31 -12.36 7.72 -12.30
N SER A 32 -11.86 7.67 -11.07
CA SER A 32 -10.80 6.75 -10.67
C SER A 32 -11.12 6.14 -9.32
N LEU A 33 -10.75 4.89 -9.15
CA LEU A 33 -10.87 4.15 -7.89
C LEU A 33 -9.53 3.51 -7.59
N SER A 34 -9.07 3.61 -6.35
CA SER A 34 -7.90 2.87 -5.88
C SER A 34 -8.16 2.26 -4.51
N ALA A 35 -7.65 1.06 -4.31
CA ALA A 35 -7.65 0.37 -3.04
C ALA A 35 -6.27 -0.24 -2.79
N SER A 36 -5.82 -0.25 -1.55
CA SER A 36 -4.55 -0.86 -1.15
C SER A 36 -4.70 -1.52 0.20
N GLN A 37 -4.08 -2.69 0.34
CA GLN A 37 -4.00 -3.44 1.59
C GLN A 37 -2.55 -3.83 1.84
N THR A 38 -2.09 -3.63 3.07
CA THR A 38 -0.75 -4.05 3.50
C THR A 38 -0.87 -5.02 4.66
N VAL A 39 -0.16 -6.13 4.56
CA VAL A 39 0.01 -7.11 5.63
C VAL A 39 1.48 -7.14 6.04
N THR A 40 1.72 -7.06 7.34
CA THR A 40 3.07 -7.16 7.91
C THR A 40 3.13 -8.42 8.76
N ALA A 41 4.19 -9.19 8.58
CA ALA A 41 4.50 -10.34 9.41
C ALA A 41 5.90 -10.19 10.02
N THR A 42 6.05 -10.65 11.24
CA THR A 42 7.32 -10.66 11.97
C THR A 42 7.63 -12.09 12.38
N ALA A 43 8.88 -12.49 12.24
CA ALA A 43 9.34 -13.80 12.65
C ALA A 43 10.75 -13.71 13.24
N ARG A 44 11.14 -14.72 14.04
CA ARG A 44 12.49 -14.82 14.58
C ARG A 44 13.21 -16.02 13.96
N VAL A 45 14.46 -15.83 13.59
CA VAL A 45 15.30 -16.93 13.10
C VAL A 45 15.54 -17.93 14.24
N GLN A 46 15.00 -19.13 14.09
CA GLN A 46 15.15 -20.24 15.03
C GLN A 46 16.35 -21.12 14.68
N ALA A 47 16.56 -21.35 13.39
CA ALA A 47 17.71 -22.09 12.87
C ALA A 47 18.06 -21.56 11.48
N ILE A 48 19.32 -21.68 11.11
CA ILE A 48 19.80 -21.34 9.78
C ILE A 48 20.95 -22.27 9.37
N ASN A 49 20.88 -22.76 8.15
CA ASN A 49 21.95 -23.49 7.50
C ASN A 49 22.44 -22.68 6.28
N HIS A 50 23.59 -22.09 6.38
CA HIS A 50 24.15 -21.23 5.34
C HIS A 50 24.59 -22.00 4.09
N GLU A 51 24.93 -23.29 4.22
CA GLU A 51 25.38 -24.12 3.08
C GLU A 51 24.19 -24.52 2.20
N THR A 52 23.08 -24.94 2.81
CA THR A 52 21.85 -25.30 2.09
C THR A 52 20.93 -24.13 1.89
N ARG A 53 21.23 -22.96 2.47
CA ARG A 53 20.38 -21.76 2.49
C ARG A 53 19.00 -22.01 3.10
N GLU A 54 18.90 -22.95 4.01
CA GLU A 54 17.65 -23.28 4.71
C GLU A 54 17.54 -22.45 5.99
N VAL A 55 16.39 -21.81 6.16
CA VAL A 55 16.06 -21.00 7.35
C VAL A 55 14.78 -21.51 7.98
N THR A 56 14.81 -21.71 9.29
CA THR A 56 13.62 -21.97 10.09
C THR A 56 13.27 -20.73 10.90
N LEU A 57 12.06 -20.24 10.71
CA LEU A 57 11.49 -19.08 11.37
C LEU A 57 10.47 -19.49 12.40
N LEU A 58 10.53 -18.86 13.57
CA LEU A 58 9.47 -18.91 14.57
C LEU A 58 8.54 -17.71 14.34
N LEU A 59 7.31 -18.00 13.97
CA LEU A 59 6.26 -17.01 13.73
C LEU A 59 5.67 -16.50 15.06
N GLU A 60 4.95 -15.38 15.03
CA GLU A 60 4.31 -14.79 16.23
C GLU A 60 3.25 -15.72 16.87
N ASN A 61 2.62 -16.56 16.08
CA ASN A 61 1.66 -17.57 16.57
C ASN A 61 2.31 -18.81 17.22
N GLY A 62 3.65 -18.86 17.24
CA GLY A 62 4.42 -19.97 17.78
C GLY A 62 4.69 -21.12 16.81
N GLU A 63 4.23 -21.02 15.57
CA GLU A 63 4.51 -22.00 14.53
C GLU A 63 5.93 -21.84 13.98
N LEU A 64 6.50 -22.97 13.55
CA LEU A 64 7.78 -23.01 12.85
C LEU A 64 7.53 -23.08 11.34
N TYR A 65 8.16 -22.19 10.61
CA TYR A 65 8.17 -22.19 9.16
C TYR A 65 9.57 -22.37 8.63
N THR A 66 9.80 -23.44 7.86
CA THR A 66 11.10 -23.73 7.25
C THR A 66 11.02 -23.50 5.74
N SER A 67 11.96 -22.75 5.21
CA SER A 67 12.05 -22.46 3.79
C SER A 67 13.49 -22.40 3.33
N GLN A 68 13.70 -22.69 2.06
CA GLN A 68 14.97 -22.45 1.38
C GLN A 68 14.98 -21.05 0.81
N VAL A 69 15.98 -20.27 1.17
CA VAL A 69 16.17 -18.89 0.73
C VAL A 69 16.85 -18.88 -0.64
N GLY A 70 16.23 -18.24 -1.62
CA GLY A 70 16.75 -18.16 -2.98
C GLY A 70 18.03 -17.32 -3.09
N ASP A 71 18.71 -17.42 -4.22
CA ASP A 71 19.99 -16.73 -4.50
C ASP A 71 19.83 -15.21 -4.65
N GLU A 72 18.61 -14.75 -4.84
CA GLU A 72 18.26 -13.34 -4.87
C GLU A 72 18.53 -12.64 -3.52
N VAL A 73 18.46 -13.36 -2.41
CA VAL A 73 18.82 -12.83 -1.08
C VAL A 73 20.33 -12.88 -0.91
N ARG A 74 20.95 -11.73 -1.00
CA ARG A 74 22.40 -11.56 -0.79
C ARG A 74 22.73 -11.46 0.70
N ASN A 75 24.00 -11.71 1.02
CA ASN A 75 24.54 -11.53 2.38
C ASN A 75 23.87 -12.40 3.45
N LEU A 76 23.27 -13.53 3.07
CA LEU A 76 22.62 -14.45 4.01
C LEU A 76 23.56 -14.88 5.16
N GLY A 77 24.89 -14.89 4.91
CA GLY A 77 25.88 -15.17 5.94
C GLY A 77 25.92 -14.19 7.12
N GLN A 78 25.24 -13.05 7.02
CA GLN A 78 25.10 -12.09 8.13
C GLN A 78 23.92 -12.43 9.05
N VAL A 79 23.02 -13.33 8.63
CA VAL A 79 21.84 -13.73 9.42
C VAL A 79 22.25 -14.77 10.46
N SER A 80 21.79 -14.58 11.67
CA SER A 80 22.07 -15.43 12.81
C SER A 80 20.80 -15.87 13.51
N VAL A 81 20.88 -16.96 14.24
CA VAL A 81 19.79 -17.40 15.13
C VAL A 81 19.49 -16.31 16.15
N GLY A 82 18.21 -15.99 16.30
CA GLY A 82 17.71 -14.91 17.16
C GLY A 82 17.41 -13.61 16.43
N ASP A 83 17.88 -13.43 15.20
CA ASP A 83 17.56 -12.25 14.38
C ASP A 83 16.07 -12.19 14.08
N VAL A 84 15.58 -10.97 13.86
CA VAL A 84 14.18 -10.72 13.54
C VAL A 84 14.05 -10.42 12.05
N VAL A 85 13.12 -11.12 11.41
CA VAL A 85 12.75 -10.95 10.01
C VAL A 85 11.42 -10.23 9.93
N TYR A 86 11.36 -9.20 9.10
CA TYR A 86 10.14 -8.48 8.78
C TYR A 86 9.74 -8.76 7.33
N ALA A 87 8.50 -9.15 7.14
CA ALA A 87 7.90 -9.30 5.83
C ALA A 87 6.76 -8.30 5.67
N HIS A 88 6.75 -7.59 4.54
CA HIS A 88 5.67 -6.69 4.15
C HIS A 88 5.10 -7.17 2.82
N TYR A 89 3.81 -7.41 2.79
CA TYR A 89 3.07 -7.71 1.58
C TYR A 89 2.06 -6.59 1.35
N THR A 90 2.14 -5.94 0.21
CA THR A 90 1.19 -4.90 -0.19
C THR A 90 0.52 -5.30 -1.49
N GLU A 91 -0.79 -5.31 -1.47
CA GLU A 91 -1.64 -5.48 -2.64
C GLU A 91 -2.36 -4.17 -2.91
N SER A 92 -2.33 -3.71 -4.15
CA SER A 92 -3.03 -2.51 -4.56
C SER A 92 -3.71 -2.70 -5.91
N VAL A 93 -4.91 -2.17 -6.02
CA VAL A 93 -5.67 -2.12 -7.27
C VAL A 93 -6.02 -0.68 -7.56
N SER A 94 -5.79 -0.22 -8.77
CA SER A 94 -6.24 1.08 -9.24
C SER A 94 -6.96 0.94 -10.58
N ILE A 95 -8.12 1.58 -10.67
CA ILE A 95 -8.93 1.65 -11.88
C ILE A 95 -9.08 3.12 -12.22
N ARG A 96 -8.81 3.47 -13.46
CA ARG A 96 -9.00 4.83 -13.97
C ARG A 96 -9.59 4.80 -15.35
N VAL A 97 -10.49 5.70 -15.62
CA VAL A 97 -11.03 5.93 -16.94
C VAL A 97 -10.11 6.92 -17.67
N VAL A 98 -9.69 6.58 -18.87
CA VAL A 98 -8.90 7.44 -19.76
C VAL A 98 -9.65 7.66 -21.07
N GLU A 99 -9.26 8.66 -21.85
CA GLU A 99 -9.79 8.80 -23.19
C GLU A 99 -9.29 7.66 -24.07
N SER A 100 -10.20 7.14 -24.90
CA SER A 100 -9.82 6.13 -25.88
C SER A 100 -9.02 6.80 -26.99
N ASP A 101 -7.85 6.29 -27.25
CA ASP A 101 -7.01 6.65 -28.40
C ASP A 101 -7.24 5.72 -29.60
N GLY A 102 -8.20 4.80 -29.48
CA GLY A 102 -8.52 3.80 -30.51
C GLY A 102 -7.60 2.59 -30.50
N ALA A 103 -6.70 2.48 -29.53
CA ALA A 103 -5.90 1.28 -29.36
C ALA A 103 -6.74 0.07 -28.91
N GLU A 104 -6.31 -1.11 -29.30
CA GLU A 104 -6.95 -2.35 -28.83
C GLU A 104 -6.62 -2.57 -27.33
N PRO A 105 -7.53 -3.22 -26.58
CA PRO A 105 -7.26 -3.60 -25.20
C PRO A 105 -6.02 -4.48 -25.08
N GLU A 106 -5.17 -4.15 -24.12
CA GLU A 106 -3.93 -4.87 -23.84
C GLU A 106 -3.91 -5.35 -22.39
N ALA A 107 -3.23 -6.45 -22.16
CA ALA A 107 -2.90 -6.93 -20.81
C ALA A 107 -1.44 -7.33 -20.77
N TYR A 108 -0.71 -6.84 -19.76
CA TYR A 108 0.68 -7.20 -19.54
C TYR A 108 0.99 -7.27 -18.06
N VAL A 109 2.04 -8.00 -17.73
CA VAL A 109 2.57 -8.16 -16.39
C VAL A 109 3.99 -7.65 -16.37
N GLU A 110 4.32 -6.83 -15.39
CA GLU A 110 5.67 -6.35 -15.11
C GLU A 110 6.12 -6.90 -13.76
N GLU A 111 7.32 -7.43 -13.71
CA GLU A 111 7.96 -7.90 -12.49
C GLU A 111 9.23 -7.11 -12.21
N GLU A 112 9.40 -6.68 -10.97
CA GLU A 112 10.60 -6.00 -10.50
C GLU A 112 11.14 -6.69 -9.26
N LEU A 113 12.44 -6.93 -9.24
CA LEU A 113 13.14 -7.52 -8.11
C LEU A 113 14.23 -6.57 -7.61
N ALA A 114 14.06 -6.07 -6.40
CA ALA A 114 15.06 -5.27 -5.70
C ALA A 114 15.76 -6.08 -4.62
N ARG A 115 17.07 -5.87 -4.46
CA ARG A 115 17.91 -6.61 -3.52
C ARG A 115 18.76 -5.65 -2.70
N SER A 116 19.12 -6.09 -1.48
CA SER A 116 20.09 -5.37 -0.67
C SER A 116 21.45 -5.25 -1.38
N GLY A 117 22.10 -4.12 -1.20
CA GLY A 117 23.47 -3.91 -1.66
C GLY A 117 24.47 -4.81 -0.91
N ASP A 118 25.65 -4.98 -1.50
CA ASP A 118 26.71 -5.79 -0.92
C ASP A 118 27.11 -5.27 0.47
N GLY A 119 27.28 -6.17 1.42
CA GLY A 119 27.66 -5.87 2.80
C GLY A 119 26.53 -5.31 3.67
N ARG A 120 25.31 -5.14 3.15
CA ARG A 120 24.13 -4.73 3.93
C ARG A 120 23.38 -5.92 4.49
N MET A 121 22.52 -5.67 5.49
CA MET A 121 21.60 -6.70 6.00
C MET A 121 20.79 -7.30 4.85
N PRO A 122 20.61 -8.63 4.83
CA PRO A 122 19.87 -9.31 3.78
C PRO A 122 18.44 -8.79 3.63
N GLY A 123 18.02 -8.62 2.39
CA GLY A 123 16.67 -8.19 2.07
C GLY A 123 16.40 -8.33 0.58
N VAL A 124 15.19 -8.67 0.26
CA VAL A 124 14.66 -8.74 -1.10
C VAL A 124 13.25 -8.16 -1.12
N ALA A 125 12.93 -7.44 -2.16
CA ALA A 125 11.59 -7.01 -2.46
C ALA A 125 11.25 -7.41 -3.89
N ALA A 126 10.13 -8.10 -4.06
CA ALA A 126 9.57 -8.44 -5.36
C ALA A 126 8.28 -7.66 -5.56
N THR A 127 8.14 -7.05 -6.71
CA THR A 127 6.93 -6.35 -7.13
C THR A 127 6.44 -6.97 -8.42
N GLU A 128 5.17 -7.36 -8.43
CA GLU A 128 4.47 -7.80 -9.63
C GLU A 128 3.35 -6.80 -9.91
N SER A 129 3.27 -6.29 -11.11
CA SER A 129 2.25 -5.36 -11.56
C SER A 129 1.56 -5.91 -12.79
N ALA A 130 0.25 -6.14 -12.71
CA ALA A 130 -0.57 -6.52 -13.84
C ALA A 130 -1.40 -5.33 -14.30
N VAL A 131 -1.29 -4.97 -15.57
CA VAL A 131 -2.06 -3.90 -16.18
C VAL A 131 -2.97 -4.50 -17.23
N THR A 132 -4.26 -4.15 -17.16
CA THR A 132 -5.26 -4.55 -18.15
C THR A 132 -6.04 -3.32 -18.58
N THR A 133 -6.15 -3.12 -19.88
CA THR A 133 -7.03 -2.10 -20.48
C THR A 133 -8.29 -2.76 -21.03
N ALA A 134 -9.41 -2.06 -20.92
CA ALA A 134 -10.69 -2.49 -21.49
C ALA A 134 -11.42 -1.27 -22.07
N ILE A 135 -12.23 -1.51 -23.09
CA ILE A 135 -13.09 -0.50 -23.69
C ILE A 135 -14.43 -0.50 -22.98
N VAL A 136 -14.92 0.67 -22.62
CA VAL A 136 -16.30 0.83 -22.12
C VAL A 136 -17.23 0.83 -23.32
N GLU A 137 -18.09 -0.17 -23.45
CA GLU A 137 -19.03 -0.28 -24.56
C GLU A 137 -20.36 0.41 -24.27
N GLU A 138 -20.82 0.34 -23.01
CA GLU A 138 -22.10 0.90 -22.58
C GLU A 138 -22.04 1.33 -21.12
N ILE A 139 -22.74 2.39 -20.77
CA ILE A 139 -22.90 2.87 -19.41
C ILE A 139 -24.40 3.08 -19.13
N ASP A 140 -24.94 2.35 -18.17
CA ASP A 140 -26.28 2.59 -17.64
C ASP A 140 -26.20 3.50 -16.42
N LEU A 141 -26.50 4.76 -16.63
CA LEU A 141 -26.46 5.79 -15.58
C LEU A 141 -27.63 5.70 -14.59
N ASP A 142 -28.74 5.06 -14.98
CA ASP A 142 -29.92 4.94 -14.13
C ASP A 142 -29.75 3.84 -13.07
N ASN A 143 -29.03 2.77 -13.42
CA ASN A 143 -28.75 1.63 -12.53
C ASN A 143 -27.31 1.60 -12.02
N ASN A 144 -26.49 2.57 -12.39
CA ASN A 144 -25.09 2.71 -11.97
C ASN A 144 -24.22 1.47 -12.35
N THR A 145 -24.44 0.94 -13.55
CA THR A 145 -23.75 -0.22 -14.12
C THR A 145 -23.20 0.06 -15.52
#